data_69a459d676dd68c4aa0000007c4dbf7b
#
_entry.id   69a459d676dd68c4aa0000007c4dbf7b
#
_cell.length_a   1.000
_cell.length_b   1.000
_cell.length_c   1.000
_cell.angle_alpha   90.00
_cell.angle_beta   90.00
_cell.angle_gamma   90.00
#
_symmetry.space_group_name_H-M   'P 1'
#
loop_
_entity.id
_entity.type
_entity.pdbx_description
1 polymer ?
#
loop_
_entity_poly.entity_id
_entity_poly.type
_entity_poly.pdbx_seq_one_letter_code
_entity_poly.pdbx_strand_id
1 'polypeptide(L)'
;MITATALAILPLAAACGEEQAGQQPGSGTVRVEPPVTGTKWNIATVTADGTTHRTKGDAQIAIDPKTGKLGGRLGCNHVNATATVGDGHITLGAPATTRMMCEASLMDTERALLKLFDGKITYRIDQNTLTLTSANGTSVRASAAK
;
A
#
# COMPACT_ATOMS: atom_id res chain seq x y z
N MET A 1 -45.70 -37.60 54.76
CA MET A 1 -44.98 -37.10 54.72
C MET A 1 -44.05 -36.90 53.70
N ILE A 2 -43.38 -36.53 53.23
CA ILE A 2 -42.28 -36.44 52.60
C ILE A 2 -42.31 -36.10 51.30
N THR A 3 -41.88 -35.19 51.01
CA THR A 3 -41.67 -34.38 49.88
C THR A 3 -40.44 -34.62 49.20
N ALA A 4 -40.48 -34.78 48.01
CA ALA A 4 -39.37 -34.94 47.21
C ALA A 4 -39.06 -33.66 46.47
N THR A 5 -38.01 -33.27 46.63
CA THR A 5 -37.57 -32.07 46.03
C THR A 5 -36.88 -32.36 44.78
N ALA A 6 -37.30 -31.87 43.80
CA ALA A 6 -36.64 -32.02 42.57
C ALA A 6 -35.73 -30.84 42.33
N LEU A 7 -34.61 -31.17 42.15
CA LEU A 7 -33.64 -30.22 41.87
C LEU A 7 -33.48 -30.06 40.45
N ALA A 8 -33.70 -29.01 39.98
CA ALA A 8 -33.48 -28.74 38.61
C ALA A 8 -32.15 -28.11 38.43
N ILE A 9 -31.41 -28.75 37.76
CA ILE A 9 -30.19 -28.24 37.48
C ILE A 9 -30.16 -27.63 36.18
N LEU A 10 -29.77 -26.51 36.10
CA LEU A 10 -29.59 -25.91 34.95
C LEU A 10 -28.33 -26.00 34.36
N PRO A 11 -28.15 -26.24 33.29
CA PRO A 11 -26.93 -26.24 32.64
C PRO A 11 -26.70 -24.97 32.04
N LEU A 12 -25.80 -24.44 32.37
CA LEU A 12 -25.41 -23.41 31.82
C LEU A 12 -24.85 -23.51 30.62
N ALA A 13 -25.18 -23.06 29.81
CA ALA A 13 -24.64 -23.10 28.63
C ALA A 13 -23.69 -22.20 28.37
N ALA A 14 -22.83 -22.51 28.30
CA ALA A 14 -21.83 -21.72 28.03
C ALA A 14 -21.69 -21.37 26.74
N ALA A 15 -22.27 -20.75 26.30
CA ALA A 15 -22.18 -20.51 25.06
C ALA A 15 -21.21 -19.71 24.63
N CYS A 16 -20.45 -19.34 25.23
CA CYS A 16 -19.65 -18.41 24.82
C CYS A 16 -18.78 -18.66 23.80
N GLY A 17 -18.12 -19.28 23.72
CA GLY A 17 -17.08 -19.36 22.84
C GLY A 17 -17.38 -19.19 21.50
N GLU A 18 -18.48 -19.21 21.18
CA GLU A 18 -18.69 -19.27 19.88
C GLU A 18 -18.32 -18.14 19.20
N GLU A 19 -18.35 -17.12 19.79
CA GLU A 19 -18.07 -16.06 19.07
C GLU A 19 -16.78 -16.07 18.54
N GLN A 20 -15.92 -16.40 19.29
CA GLN A 20 -14.68 -16.35 18.74
C GLN A 20 -14.49 -17.33 17.79
N ALA A 21 -15.14 -18.28 17.91
CA ALA A 21 -14.90 -19.23 16.96
C ALA A 21 -15.25 -18.60 15.70
N GLY A 22 -16.11 -17.82 15.74
CA GLY A 22 -16.50 -17.37 14.52
C GLY A 22 -15.49 -16.74 13.83
N GLN A 23 -14.78 -16.14 14.46
CA GLN A 23 -13.98 -15.53 13.74
C GLN A 23 -13.02 -16.22 13.16
N GLN A 24 -12.91 -17.00 13.30
CA GLN A 24 -12.02 -17.48 12.79
C GLN A 24 -11.93 -17.80 11.76
N PRO A 25 -12.16 -17.48 11.51
CA PRO A 25 -11.78 -17.73 10.79
C PRO A 25 -11.57 -18.44 9.97
N GLY A 26 -11.56 -18.91 10.16
CA GLY A 26 -11.36 -19.78 9.44
C GLY A 26 -11.67 -19.64 8.22
N SER A 27 -12.34 -18.92 7.97
CA SER A 27 -12.62 -18.82 6.76
C SER A 27 -11.49 -18.64 5.96
N GLY A 28 -10.47 -18.43 6.46
CA GLY A 28 -9.38 -18.34 5.64
C GLY A 28 -9.40 -17.28 4.68
N THR A 29 -10.25 -16.45 4.73
CA THR A 29 -10.25 -15.43 3.78
C THR A 29 -9.69 -14.20 4.33
N VAL A 30 -8.85 -14.29 5.28
CA VAL A 30 -8.23 -13.11 5.77
C VAL A 30 -7.31 -12.59 4.71
N ARG A 31 -7.54 -11.41 4.24
CA ARG A 31 -6.66 -10.82 3.30
C ARG A 31 -5.62 -10.06 4.02
N VAL A 32 -4.38 -10.33 3.73
CA VAL A 32 -3.29 -9.59 4.30
C VAL A 32 -2.84 -8.61 3.24
N GLU A 33 -2.93 -7.35 3.54
CA GLU A 33 -2.47 -6.34 2.62
C GLU A 33 -0.95 -6.35 2.59
N PRO A 34 -0.35 -6.17 1.43
CA PRO A 34 1.10 -6.12 1.37
C PRO A 34 1.61 -4.87 2.08
N PRO A 35 2.78 -4.97 2.72
CA PRO A 35 3.34 -3.79 3.36
C PRO A 35 3.84 -2.82 2.32
N VAL A 36 3.93 -1.55 2.68
CA VAL A 36 4.42 -0.56 1.74
C VAL A 36 5.90 -0.77 1.44
N THR A 37 6.67 -1.24 2.43
CA THR A 37 8.08 -1.53 2.21
C THR A 37 8.25 -3.01 1.87
N GLY A 38 9.26 -3.32 1.10
CA GLY A 38 9.53 -4.71 0.74
C GLY A 38 8.63 -5.24 -0.37
N THR A 39 7.73 -4.45 -0.87
CA THR A 39 6.83 -4.85 -1.95
C THR A 39 7.21 -4.05 -3.19
N LYS A 40 7.24 -4.72 -4.32
CA LYS A 40 7.43 -4.01 -5.57
C LYS A 40 6.08 -3.53 -6.05
N TRP A 41 5.97 -2.24 -6.29
CA TRP A 41 4.72 -1.63 -6.70
C TRP A 41 4.78 -1.22 -8.16
N ASN A 42 3.89 -1.78 -8.95
CA ASN A 42 3.79 -1.41 -10.37
C ASN A 42 2.89 -0.20 -10.48
N ILE A 43 3.42 0.88 -10.99
CA ILE A 43 2.68 2.13 -11.08
C ILE A 43 1.75 2.06 -12.28
N ALA A 44 0.48 2.29 -12.04
CA ALA A 44 -0.51 2.26 -13.12
C ALA A 44 -0.80 3.65 -13.64
N THR A 45 -0.98 4.61 -12.76
CA THR A 45 -1.31 5.98 -13.19
C THR A 45 -0.64 6.98 -12.28
N VAL A 46 -0.40 8.16 -12.82
CA VAL A 46 0.00 9.33 -12.06
C VAL A 46 -0.85 10.50 -12.51
N THR A 47 -1.36 11.25 -11.55
CA THR A 47 -2.12 12.47 -11.83
C THR A 47 -1.34 13.64 -11.27
N ALA A 48 -1.00 14.58 -12.12
CA ALA A 48 -0.27 15.78 -11.74
C ALA A 48 -0.83 16.96 -12.51
N ASP A 49 -1.02 18.06 -11.83
CA ASP A 49 -1.55 19.29 -12.45
C ASP A 49 -2.86 19.02 -13.17
N GLY A 50 -3.70 18.16 -12.60
CA GLY A 50 -5.00 17.86 -13.19
C GLY A 50 -4.99 16.90 -14.36
N THR A 51 -3.82 16.41 -14.77
CA THR A 51 -3.72 15.51 -15.91
C THR A 51 -3.30 14.12 -15.42
N THR A 52 -4.00 13.10 -15.87
CA THR A 52 -3.70 11.73 -15.52
C THR A 52 -2.93 11.05 -16.66
N HIS A 53 -1.77 10.49 -16.32
CA HIS A 53 -0.96 9.75 -17.27
C HIS A 53 -1.02 8.28 -16.91
N ARG A 54 -1.25 7.45 -17.90
CA ARG A 54 -1.17 6.01 -17.70
C ARG A 54 0.22 5.57 -18.04
N THR A 55 0.79 4.74 -17.18
CA THR A 55 2.11 4.18 -17.47
C THR A 55 1.93 3.04 -18.46
N LYS A 56 3.01 2.70 -19.12
CA LYS A 56 2.98 1.61 -20.09
C LYS A 56 3.52 0.32 -19.50
N GLY A 57 3.41 0.20 -18.17
CA GLY A 57 3.78 -1.06 -17.54
C GLY A 57 5.21 -1.16 -17.04
N ASP A 58 6.03 -0.19 -17.35
CA ASP A 58 7.43 -0.26 -16.93
C ASP A 58 7.72 0.52 -15.67
N ALA A 59 6.83 1.37 -15.22
CA ALA A 59 7.10 2.18 -14.04
C ALA A 59 6.86 1.36 -12.79
N GLN A 60 7.82 1.36 -11.89
CA GLN A 60 7.70 0.61 -10.64
C GLN A 60 8.59 1.22 -9.58
N ILE A 61 8.21 1.04 -8.33
CA ILE A 61 9.01 1.49 -7.21
C ILE A 61 8.98 0.43 -6.11
N ALA A 62 10.02 0.41 -5.30
CA ALA A 62 10.09 -0.43 -4.11
C ALA A 62 10.92 0.29 -3.06
N ILE A 63 10.54 0.14 -1.80
CA ILE A 63 11.28 0.71 -0.68
C ILE A 63 11.89 -0.44 0.11
N ASP A 64 13.20 -0.40 0.28
CA ASP A 64 13.90 -1.43 1.03
C ASP A 64 13.66 -1.19 2.52
N PRO A 65 13.11 -2.16 3.24
CA PRO A 65 12.78 -1.93 4.65
C PRO A 65 14.01 -1.82 5.53
N LYS A 66 15.16 -2.30 5.08
CA LYS A 66 16.36 -2.24 5.91
C LYS A 66 17.11 -0.95 5.71
N THR A 67 17.21 -0.46 4.50
CA THR A 67 18.01 0.72 4.21
C THR A 67 17.19 1.99 4.08
N GLY A 68 15.89 1.86 3.90
CA GLY A 68 15.06 3.04 3.65
C GLY A 68 15.27 3.64 2.28
N LYS A 69 15.80 2.88 1.35
CA LYS A 69 16.02 3.41 0.03
C LYS A 69 14.89 3.05 -0.89
N LEU A 70 14.39 4.03 -1.59
CA LEU A 70 13.42 3.82 -2.64
C LEU A 70 14.17 3.70 -3.95
N GLY A 71 13.89 2.66 -4.69
CA GLY A 71 14.45 2.47 -6.01
C GLY A 71 13.37 2.09 -6.98
N GLY A 72 13.61 2.31 -8.25
CA GLY A 72 12.64 1.94 -9.25
C GLY A 72 12.88 2.57 -10.59
N ARG A 73 11.84 2.56 -11.40
CA ARG A 73 11.88 3.10 -12.72
C ARG A 73 10.63 3.95 -12.93
N LEU A 74 10.81 5.14 -13.45
CA LEU A 74 9.71 6.08 -13.54
C LEU A 74 9.15 6.23 -14.96
N GLY A 75 9.31 5.30 -15.77
CA GLY A 75 8.90 5.41 -17.16
C GLY A 75 10.11 5.24 -18.04
N CYS A 76 10.98 6.19 -18.07
CA CYS A 76 12.22 6.12 -18.84
C CYS A 76 13.41 5.82 -17.94
N ASN A 77 13.58 6.61 -16.89
CA ASN A 77 14.80 6.56 -16.10
C ASN A 77 14.62 5.82 -14.79
N HIS A 78 15.73 5.32 -14.25
CA HIS A 78 15.76 4.75 -12.94
C HIS A 78 15.80 5.87 -11.90
N VAL A 79 15.21 5.62 -10.74
CA VAL A 79 15.19 6.59 -9.66
C VAL A 79 15.71 5.95 -8.40
N ASN A 80 16.41 6.75 -7.60
CA ASN A 80 16.80 6.39 -6.25
C ASN A 80 16.53 7.58 -5.35
N ALA A 81 16.02 7.31 -4.17
CA ALA A 81 15.76 8.36 -3.18
C ALA A 81 15.76 7.71 -1.81
N THR A 82 15.86 8.53 -0.77
CA THR A 82 15.65 8.03 0.58
C THR A 82 14.17 8.11 0.90
N ALA A 83 13.68 7.18 1.67
CA ALA A 83 12.29 7.16 2.09
C ALA A 83 12.23 6.82 3.56
N THR A 84 11.60 7.69 4.33
CA THR A 84 11.36 7.45 5.74
C THR A 84 9.88 7.17 5.89
N VAL A 85 9.55 5.95 6.27
CA VAL A 85 8.16 5.49 6.33
C VAL A 85 7.66 5.62 7.75
N GLY A 86 6.56 6.32 7.92
CA GLY A 86 5.85 6.42 9.18
C GLY A 86 4.45 5.90 9.01
N ASP A 87 3.62 6.17 10.01
CA ASP A 87 2.28 5.67 9.98
C ASP A 87 1.46 6.51 9.01
N GLY A 88 1.13 5.96 7.88
CA GLY A 88 0.34 6.67 6.87
C GLY A 88 1.09 7.71 6.07
N HIS A 89 2.37 7.87 6.32
CA HIS A 89 3.15 8.89 5.64
C HIS A 89 4.52 8.36 5.24
N ILE A 90 5.05 8.90 4.16
CA ILE A 90 6.40 8.63 3.72
C ILE A 90 7.04 9.97 3.44
N THR A 91 8.23 10.19 3.97
CA THR A 91 8.99 11.39 3.64
C THR A 91 10.05 11.00 2.63
N LEU A 92 9.99 11.62 1.46
CA LEU A 92 10.92 11.32 0.38
C LEU A 92 11.99 12.38 0.31
N GLY A 93 13.23 11.94 0.15
CA GLY A 93 14.32 12.86 -0.14
C GLY A 93 14.36 13.19 -1.61
N ALA A 94 15.27 14.04 -1.99
CA ALA A 94 15.41 14.44 -3.37
C ALA A 94 15.79 13.22 -4.21
N PRO A 95 15.15 13.03 -5.35
CA PRO A 95 15.43 11.86 -6.18
C PRO A 95 16.68 12.08 -7.02
N ALA A 96 17.41 11.00 -7.23
CA ALA A 96 18.47 10.95 -8.20
C ALA A 96 17.99 10.05 -9.33
N THR A 97 18.17 10.49 -10.55
CA THR A 97 17.69 9.73 -11.70
C THR A 97 18.80 9.59 -12.73
N THR A 98 18.75 8.52 -13.51
CA THR A 98 19.55 8.45 -14.72
C THR A 98 19.00 9.46 -15.73
N ARG A 99 19.72 9.70 -16.79
CA ARG A 99 19.32 10.75 -17.73
C ARG A 99 19.27 10.23 -19.15
N MET A 100 18.51 9.17 -19.36
CA MET A 100 18.26 8.68 -20.69
C MET A 100 17.15 9.50 -21.33
N MET A 101 17.12 9.53 -22.64
CA MET A 101 16.08 10.22 -23.36
C MET A 101 15.22 9.18 -24.07
N CYS A 102 13.96 9.14 -23.73
CA CYS A 102 13.01 8.23 -24.33
C CYS A 102 11.97 9.01 -25.12
N GLU A 103 10.97 8.30 -25.65
CA GLU A 103 9.94 8.99 -26.40
C GLU A 103 9.16 9.95 -25.50
N ALA A 104 8.51 10.91 -26.12
CA ALA A 104 7.89 11.99 -25.38
C ALA A 104 6.88 11.54 -24.35
N SER A 105 6.09 10.51 -24.65
CA SER A 105 5.07 10.08 -23.70
C SER A 105 5.69 9.50 -22.44
N LEU A 106 6.81 8.81 -22.55
CA LEU A 106 7.50 8.29 -21.39
C LEU A 106 8.12 9.40 -20.57
N MET A 107 8.65 10.40 -21.24
CA MET A 107 9.24 11.54 -20.54
C MET A 107 8.17 12.36 -19.82
N ASP A 108 6.98 12.50 -20.41
CA ASP A 108 5.90 13.22 -19.77
C ASP A 108 5.42 12.48 -18.51
N THR A 109 5.30 11.17 -18.58
CA THR A 109 4.92 10.36 -17.44
C THR A 109 5.98 10.48 -16.35
N GLU A 110 7.24 10.42 -16.72
CA GLU A 110 8.32 10.54 -15.76
C GLU A 110 8.33 11.89 -15.05
N ARG A 111 8.11 12.97 -15.81
CA ARG A 111 8.04 14.28 -15.20
C ARG A 111 6.91 14.39 -14.21
N ALA A 112 5.77 13.79 -14.54
CA ALA A 112 4.64 13.78 -13.61
C ALA A 112 4.97 12.97 -12.36
N LEU A 113 5.63 11.82 -12.52
CA LEU A 113 6.00 11.00 -11.38
C LEU A 113 7.03 11.69 -10.48
N LEU A 114 7.94 12.45 -11.06
CA LEU A 114 8.94 13.15 -10.27
C LEU A 114 8.30 14.20 -9.35
N LYS A 115 7.13 14.69 -9.69
CA LYS A 115 6.45 15.63 -8.82
C LYS A 115 5.98 15.00 -7.51
N LEU A 116 5.94 13.68 -7.44
CA LEU A 116 5.60 13.02 -6.20
C LEU A 116 6.72 13.23 -5.16
N PHE A 117 7.96 13.41 -5.61
CA PHE A 117 9.09 13.51 -4.69
C PHE A 117 9.24 14.91 -4.12
N ASP A 118 8.20 15.36 -3.46
CA ASP A 118 8.18 16.69 -2.90
C ASP A 118 7.93 16.55 -1.41
N GLY A 119 8.88 15.97 -0.70
CA GLY A 119 8.84 15.89 0.74
C GLY A 119 7.90 14.82 1.25
N LYS A 120 6.93 15.22 2.03
CA LYS A 120 6.08 14.28 2.71
C LYS A 120 4.87 13.91 1.87
N ILE A 121 4.61 12.62 1.76
CA ILE A 121 3.44 12.15 1.05
C ILE A 121 2.62 11.28 1.99
N THR A 122 1.32 11.21 1.74
CA THR A 122 0.46 10.27 2.44
C THR A 122 0.36 9.01 1.60
N TYR A 123 0.17 7.87 2.25
CA TYR A 123 -0.06 6.65 1.51
C TYR A 123 -1.20 5.87 2.11
N ARG A 124 -1.85 5.11 1.29
CA ARG A 124 -2.91 4.22 1.71
C ARG A 124 -2.85 2.96 0.88
N ILE A 125 -3.02 1.82 1.53
CA ILE A 125 -3.08 0.54 0.85
C ILE A 125 -4.48 -0.01 1.04
N ASP A 126 -5.10 -0.41 -0.06
CA ASP A 126 -6.41 -1.01 -0.04
C ASP A 126 -6.30 -2.27 -0.88
N GLN A 127 -6.32 -3.41 -0.22
CA GLN A 127 -6.07 -4.69 -0.86
C GLN A 127 -4.68 -4.70 -1.49
N ASN A 128 -4.59 -4.73 -2.78
CA ASN A 128 -3.31 -4.72 -3.46
C ASN A 128 -3.00 -3.41 -4.14
N THR A 129 -3.74 -2.37 -3.83
CA THR A 129 -3.56 -1.07 -4.47
C THR A 129 -2.97 -0.09 -3.48
N LEU A 130 -1.90 0.55 -3.89
CA LEU A 130 -1.25 1.61 -3.14
C LEU A 130 -1.61 2.94 -3.78
N THR A 131 -2.03 3.89 -2.97
CA THR A 131 -2.25 5.26 -3.43
C THR A 131 -1.30 6.17 -2.67
N LEU A 132 -0.54 6.97 -3.40
CA LEU A 132 0.38 7.94 -2.85
C LEU A 132 -0.11 9.33 -3.23
N THR A 133 -0.11 10.25 -2.29
CA THR A 133 -0.56 11.60 -2.57
C THR A 133 0.40 12.60 -1.94
N SER A 134 0.93 13.48 -2.75
CA SER A 134 1.83 14.51 -2.32
C SER A 134 1.05 15.76 -1.92
N ALA A 135 1.65 16.62 -1.13
CA ALA A 135 1.03 17.87 -0.73
C ALA A 135 0.75 18.79 -1.91
N ASN A 136 1.48 18.63 -3.00
CA ASN A 136 1.24 19.46 -4.19
C ASN A 136 0.10 18.94 -5.05
N GLY A 137 -0.60 17.89 -4.61
CA GLY A 137 -1.73 17.35 -5.35
C GLY A 137 -1.39 16.22 -6.31
N THR A 138 -0.12 15.87 -6.44
CA THR A 138 0.25 14.76 -7.29
C THR A 138 -0.19 13.45 -6.63
N SER A 139 -0.81 12.58 -7.38
CA SER A 139 -1.33 11.32 -6.87
C SER A 139 -0.88 10.17 -7.76
N VAL A 140 -0.48 9.08 -7.15
CA VAL A 140 -0.01 7.91 -7.88
C VAL A 140 -0.81 6.69 -7.41
N ARG A 141 -1.21 5.87 -8.35
CA ARG A 141 -1.84 4.58 -8.03
C ARG A 141 -0.97 3.47 -8.55
N ALA A 142 -0.74 2.49 -7.71
CA ALA A 142 0.12 1.37 -8.03
C ALA A 142 -0.48 0.09 -7.48
N SER A 143 -0.09 -1.03 -8.04
CA SER A 143 -0.54 -2.32 -7.57
C SER A 143 0.66 -3.18 -7.21
N ALA A 144 0.47 -4.05 -6.23
CA ALA A 144 1.54 -4.94 -5.82
C ALA A 144 1.85 -5.91 -6.95
N ALA A 145 3.13 -6.09 -7.24
CA ALA A 145 3.56 -7.04 -8.24
C ALA A 145 3.35 -8.45 -7.74
N LYS A 146 2.97 -9.35 -8.61
CA LYS A 146 2.77 -10.74 -8.26
C LYS A 146 4.05 -11.52 -8.31
#